data_0b5bb5d3edc02ad011d003a87afd8526
#
_entry.id   0b5bb5d3edc02ad011d003a87afd8526
#
_cell.length_a   1.000
_cell.length_b   1.000
_cell.length_c   1.000
_cell.angle_alpha   90.00
_cell.angle_beta   90.00
_cell.angle_gamma   90.00
#
_symmetry.space_group_name_H-M   'P 1'
#
loop_
_entity.id
_entity.type
_entity.pdbx_description
1 polymer ?
#
loop_
_entity_poly.entity_id
_entity_poly.type
_entity_poly.pdbx_seq_one_letter_code
_entity_poly.pdbx_strand_id
1 'polypeptide(L)' 'MLKVFLVEDESIVREGLKKNIPWQEYGYQFMGEASDGEMALPMIRKIRPDVLITDIKMPFMDGLALSQIVTQ' A
#
# COMPACT_ATOMS: atom_id res chain seq x y z
N MET A 1 -8.05 4.34 -13.03
CA MET A 1 -6.87 4.60 -12.20
C MET A 1 -6.42 3.34 -11.49
N LEU A 2 -5.12 3.18 -11.34
CA LEU A 2 -4.58 2.07 -10.58
C LEU A 2 -4.75 2.34 -9.08
N LYS A 3 -5.23 1.35 -8.37
CA LYS A 3 -5.44 1.44 -6.93
C LYS A 3 -4.14 1.20 -6.19
N VAL A 4 -3.79 2.10 -5.26
CA VAL A 4 -2.56 2.01 -4.46
C VAL A 4 -2.92 1.83 -3.00
N PHE A 5 -2.21 0.92 -2.34
CA PHE A 5 -2.28 0.73 -0.90
C PHE A 5 -0.88 0.84 -0.31
N LEU A 6 -0.77 1.53 0.82
CA LEU A 6 0.50 1.81 1.47
C LEU A 6 0.61 1.08 2.81
N VAL A 7 1.71 0.35 3.01
CA VAL A 7 2.02 -0.27 4.30
C VAL A 7 3.36 0.29 4.76
N GLU A 8 3.35 1.02 5.87
CA GLU A 8 4.52 1.68 6.42
C GLU A 8 4.38 1.80 7.93
N ASP A 9 5.35 1.29 8.68
CA ASP A 9 5.28 1.28 10.14
C ASP A 9 5.60 2.62 10.80
N GLU A 10 6.37 3.48 10.14
CA GLU A 10 6.68 4.80 10.66
C GLU A 10 5.60 5.81 10.24
N SER A 11 4.90 6.36 11.23
CA SER A 11 3.79 7.27 10.93
C SER A 11 4.23 8.54 10.20
N ILE A 12 5.42 9.05 10.52
CA ILE A 12 5.95 10.27 9.86
C ILE A 12 6.21 9.99 8.38
N VAL A 13 6.84 8.85 8.07
CA VAL A 13 7.12 8.46 6.69
C VAL A 13 5.81 8.21 5.95
N ARG A 14 4.88 7.50 6.58
CA ARG A 14 3.59 7.19 5.99
C ARG A 14 2.81 8.46 5.63
N GLU A 15 2.76 9.42 6.55
CA GLU A 15 2.08 10.69 6.30
C GLU A 15 2.78 11.49 5.21
N GLY A 16 4.12 11.48 5.18
CA GLY A 16 4.87 12.14 4.13
C GLY A 16 4.59 11.59 2.75
N LEU A 17 4.58 10.28 2.62
CA LEU A 17 4.27 9.63 1.35
C LEU A 17 2.84 9.92 0.91
N LYS A 18 1.90 9.89 1.85
CA LYS A 18 0.51 10.15 1.57
C LYS A 18 0.27 11.57 1.08
N LYS A 19 0.93 12.56 1.71
CA LYS A 19 0.69 13.97 1.43
C LYS A 19 1.51 14.51 0.28
N ASN A 20 2.74 14.03 0.10
CA ASN A 20 3.70 14.66 -0.81
C ASN A 20 3.69 14.07 -2.21
N ILE A 21 3.11 12.90 -2.40
CA ILE A 21 3.02 12.28 -3.72
C ILE A 21 1.68 12.66 -4.36
N PRO A 22 1.70 13.31 -5.52
CA PRO A 22 0.47 13.66 -6.23
C PRO A 22 -0.08 12.44 -6.97
N TRP A 23 -0.66 11.51 -6.22
CA TRP A 23 -1.10 10.20 -6.72
C TRP A 23 -1.95 10.30 -7.99
N GLN A 24 -2.94 11.21 -7.98
CA GLN A 24 -3.86 11.33 -9.10
C GLN A 24 -3.17 11.81 -10.38
N GLU A 25 -2.17 12.67 -10.24
CA GLU A 25 -1.42 13.16 -11.40
C GLU A 25 -0.67 12.04 -12.11
N TYR A 26 -0.31 10.99 -11.38
CA TYR A 26 0.38 9.82 -11.94
C TYR A 26 -0.57 8.68 -12.32
N GLY A 27 -1.88 8.94 -12.26
CA GLY A 27 -2.86 7.92 -12.61
C GLY A 27 -3.16 6.92 -11.51
N TYR A 28 -2.83 7.25 -10.25
CA TYR A 28 -3.07 6.38 -9.11
C TYR A 28 -4.22 6.87 -8.25
N GLN A 29 -4.94 5.93 -7.68
CA GLN A 29 -5.96 6.20 -6.68
C GLN A 29 -5.50 5.65 -5.34
N PHE A 30 -5.25 6.52 -4.38
CA PHE A 30 -4.81 6.12 -3.04
C PHE A 30 -6.01 5.56 -2.28
N MET A 31 -5.99 4.25 -2.01
CA MET A 31 -7.14 3.56 -1.44
C MET A 31 -7.08 3.37 0.06
N GLY A 32 -5.89 3.36 0.64
CA GLY A 32 -5.76 3.17 2.08
C GLY A 32 -4.34 2.94 2.52
N GLU A 33 -4.18 2.85 3.84
CA GLU A 33 -2.88 2.65 4.46
C GLU A 33 -2.99 1.79 5.71
N ALA A 34 -1.88 1.19 6.09
CA ALA A 34 -1.78 0.41 7.33
C ALA A 34 -0.37 0.53 7.88
N SER A 35 -0.22 0.28 9.19
CA SER A 35 1.08 0.36 9.87
C SER A 35 1.86 -0.94 9.85
N ASP A 36 1.21 -2.06 9.56
CA ASP A 36 1.89 -3.36 9.49
C ASP A 36 1.14 -4.30 8.56
N GLY A 37 1.78 -5.42 8.23
CA GLY A 37 1.22 -6.40 7.31
C GLY A 37 -0.02 -7.10 7.85
N GLU A 38 -0.06 -7.33 9.16
CA GLU A 38 -1.19 -8.00 9.78
C GLU A 38 -2.46 -7.15 9.68
N MET A 39 -2.35 -5.86 9.93
CA MET A 39 -3.47 -4.93 9.76
C MET A 39 -3.82 -4.73 8.28
N ALA A 40 -2.80 -4.72 7.42
CA ALA A 40 -2.99 -4.46 6.00
C ALA A 40 -3.72 -5.60 5.29
N LEU A 41 -3.47 -6.84 5.69
CA LEU A 41 -3.91 -7.99 4.93
C LEU A 41 -5.42 -8.05 4.68
N PRO A 42 -6.30 -7.91 5.70
CA PRO A 42 -7.73 -7.91 5.44
C PRO A 42 -8.19 -6.73 4.57
N MET A 43 -7.53 -5.58 4.70
CA MET A 43 -7.83 -4.42 3.88
C MET A 43 -7.44 -4.65 2.43
N ILE A 44 -6.27 -5.23 2.20
CA ILE A 44 -5.78 -5.56 0.87
C ILE A 44 -6.70 -6.57 0.19
N ARG A 45 -7.15 -7.57 0.91
CA ARG A 45 -8.07 -8.58 0.38
C ARG A 45 -9.39 -7.98 -0.05
N LYS A 46 -9.86 -6.97 0.67
CA LYS A 46 -11.10 -6.29 0.36
C LYS A 46 -10.95 -5.31 -0.79
N ILE A 47 -9.89 -4.51 -0.76
CA ILE A 47 -9.65 -3.44 -1.74
C ILE A 47 -9.10 -3.99 -3.04
N ARG A 48 -8.25 -4.99 -2.98
CA ARG A 48 -7.55 -5.57 -4.12
C ARG A 48 -6.79 -4.51 -4.90
N PRO A 49 -5.78 -3.88 -4.26
CA PRO A 49 -5.02 -2.84 -4.93
C PRO A 49 -4.21 -3.38 -6.09
N ASP A 50 -3.96 -2.53 -7.07
CA ASP A 50 -3.09 -2.87 -8.20
C ASP A 50 -1.62 -2.73 -7.83
N VAL A 51 -1.32 -1.80 -6.91
CA VAL A 51 0.05 -1.51 -6.46
C VAL A 51 0.07 -1.50 -4.95
N LEU A 52 1.04 -2.21 -4.39
CA LEU A 52 1.28 -2.24 -2.95
C LEU A 52 2.66 -1.64 -2.68
N ILE A 53 2.71 -0.55 -1.94
CA ILE A 53 3.96 0.09 -1.54
C ILE A 53 4.25 -0.30 -0.10
N THR A 54 5.40 -0.94 0.13
CA THR A 54 5.74 -1.41 1.47
C THR A 54 7.25 -1.53 1.65
N ASP A 55 7.74 -1.22 2.86
CA ASP A 55 9.08 -1.59 3.32
C ASP A 55 9.02 -2.64 4.43
N ILE A 56 7.83 -3.10 4.75
CA ILE A 56 7.58 -4.04 5.82
C ILE A 56 7.50 -5.45 5.24
N LYS A 57 8.11 -6.42 5.92
CA LYS A 57 7.96 -7.81 5.53
C LYS A 57 6.54 -8.27 5.81
N MET A 58 5.92 -8.87 4.81
CA MET A 58 4.56 -9.38 4.91
C MET A 58 4.61 -10.91 4.83
N PRO A 59 4.43 -11.60 5.97
CA PRO A 59 4.59 -13.06 5.99
C PRO A 59 3.54 -13.83 5.18
N PHE A 60 2.45 -13.19 4.81
CA PHE A 60 1.35 -13.85 4.09
C PHE A 60 1.13 -13.23 2.71
N MET A 61 2.18 -13.31 1.88
CA MET A 61 2.17 -12.69 0.56
C MET A 61 1.41 -13.48 -0.51
N ASP A 62 1.10 -14.73 -0.25
CA ASP A 62 0.52 -15.63 -1.27
C ASP A 62 -0.80 -15.11 -1.84
N GLY A 63 -1.59 -14.43 -1.01
CA GLY A 63 -2.86 -13.87 -1.46
C GLY A 63 -2.74 -12.59 -2.28
N LEU A 64 -1.52 -12.09 -2.50
CA LEU A 64 -1.27 -10.81 -3.15
C LEU A 64 -0.67 -10.96 -4.55
N ALA A 65 -0.82 -12.14 -5.17
CA ALA A 65 -0.18 -12.46 -6.44
C ALA A 65 -0.56 -11.51 -7.58
N LEU A 66 -1.70 -10.84 -7.48
CA LEU A 66 -2.17 -9.92 -8.51
C LEU A 66 -1.74 -8.48 -8.28
N SER A 67 -1.14 -8.18 -7.13
CA SER A 67 -0.69 -6.83 -6.81
C SER A 67 0.77 -6.65 -7.18
N GLN A 68 1.11 -5.51 -7.75
CA GLN A 68 2.50 -5.13 -7.96
C GLN A 68 3.05 -4.58 -6.66
N ILE A 69 4.12 -5.20 -6.14
CA ILE A 69 4.72 -4.80 -4.87
C ILE A 69 5.89 -3.89 -5.15
N VAL A 70 5.88 -2.73 -4.50
CA VAL A 70 6.98 -1.77 -4.56
C VAL A 70 7.57 -1.65 -3.17
N THR A 71 8.84 -2.01 -3.03
CA THR A 71 9.57 -1.89 -1.76
C THR A 71 10.27 -0.55 -1.67
N GLN A 72 10.08 0.09 -0.55
CA GLN A 72 10.70 1.39 -0.29
C GLN A 72 12.15 1.26 0.17
#